data_32a927e19b98e4bac36370eb9b3e4679
#
_entry.id   32a927e19b98e4bac36370eb9b3e4679
#
_cell.length_a   1.000
_cell.length_b   1.000
_cell.length_c   1.000
_cell.angle_alpha   90.00
_cell.angle_beta   90.00
_cell.angle_gamma   90.00
#
_symmetry.space_group_name_H-M   'P 1'
#
loop_
_entity.id
_entity.type
_entity.pdbx_description
1 polymer ?
#
loop_
_entity_poly.entity_id
_entity_poly.type
_entity_poly.pdbx_seq_one_letter_code
_entity_poly.pdbx_strand_id
1 'polypeptide(L)'
;MIGKTLYKYYTSQILKSFAKIGICISVLFTLIEFVGLVTRVDTSLYNIFEMTLYKTPNIIFNSMPMIILLVFIYTFYKQNKNQEITASLSSGISMPQILIPSIIFAFVFGIITTTILQPIAVQTNKNFDYMWDLDKKNEQTTLKLSKTGLWLKEKLPNKYHRIINAKKINKNTFELSKVQIIEFNEEKNNIKVINSDKMIILGDELILKNAIDYTEKPSIKYETLIIKTSINKDIIRRVFTKIDKISFWQLNEYIKRLKQSELNANEGIFILNFLISIPIIFVATVFIASFFSARPLSRVHTKKTIISGVLTGFALYFYINSFKSLVLVSEISPIIIGWTPALSMLLLGIFLLLSSDKVNN
;
A
#
# COMPACT_ATOMS: atom_id res chain seq x y z
N MET A 1 36.73 -8.76 -14.47
CA MET A 1 36.20 -7.59 -13.71
C MET A 1 35.78 -6.53 -14.70
N ILE A 2 34.56 -6.04 -14.60
CA ILE A 2 34.09 -4.90 -15.41
C ILE A 2 34.92 -3.67 -15.02
N GLY A 3 35.57 -3.01 -15.99
CA GLY A 3 36.33 -1.79 -15.73
C GLY A 3 35.43 -0.68 -15.12
N LYS A 4 35.97 0.14 -14.22
CA LYS A 4 35.23 1.26 -13.57
C LYS A 4 34.49 2.14 -14.56
N THR A 5 35.04 2.31 -15.76
CA THR A 5 34.48 3.12 -16.85
C THR A 5 33.18 2.51 -17.39
N LEU A 6 33.16 1.20 -17.62
CA LEU A 6 31.97 0.51 -18.14
C LEU A 6 30.86 0.48 -17.09
N TYR A 7 31.20 0.28 -15.81
CA TYR A 7 30.25 0.37 -14.71
C TYR A 7 29.56 1.75 -14.65
N LYS A 8 30.35 2.82 -14.68
CA LYS A 8 29.85 4.20 -14.68
C LYS A 8 28.96 4.47 -15.90
N TYR A 9 29.31 3.94 -17.04
CA TYR A 9 28.55 4.09 -18.28
C TYR A 9 27.18 3.43 -18.16
N TYR A 10 27.10 2.15 -17.76
CA TYR A 10 25.82 1.45 -17.58
C TYR A 10 24.92 2.11 -16.52
N THR A 11 25.50 2.49 -15.38
CA THR A 11 24.75 3.20 -14.33
C THR A 11 24.18 4.54 -14.85
N SER A 12 24.98 5.30 -15.63
CA SER A 12 24.49 6.55 -16.24
C SER A 12 23.34 6.32 -17.23
N GLN A 13 23.41 5.24 -18.01
CA GLN A 13 22.30 4.88 -18.92
C GLN A 13 21.02 4.50 -18.16
N ILE A 14 21.15 3.75 -17.07
CA ILE A 14 19.99 3.38 -16.21
C ILE A 14 19.34 4.64 -15.64
N LEU A 15 20.14 5.58 -15.11
CA LEU A 15 19.64 6.85 -14.56
C LEU A 15 18.90 7.68 -15.62
N LYS A 16 19.47 7.78 -16.83
CA LYS A 16 18.82 8.50 -17.95
C LYS A 16 17.52 7.83 -18.40
N SER A 17 17.49 6.50 -18.42
CA SER A 17 16.29 5.73 -18.74
C SER A 17 15.23 5.88 -17.66
N PHE A 18 15.65 5.85 -16.39
CA PHE A 18 14.77 6.07 -15.24
C PHE A 18 14.14 7.45 -15.28
N ALA A 19 14.94 8.50 -15.51
CA ALA A 19 14.40 9.85 -15.65
C ALA A 19 13.38 9.94 -16.80
N LYS A 20 13.70 9.36 -17.97
CA LYS A 20 12.83 9.44 -19.14
C LYS A 20 11.53 8.64 -18.98
N ILE A 21 11.65 7.34 -18.68
CA ILE A 21 10.51 6.41 -18.63
C ILE A 21 9.75 6.58 -17.31
N GLY A 22 10.48 6.71 -16.20
CA GLY A 22 9.88 6.87 -14.87
C GLY A 22 9.03 8.13 -14.77
N ILE A 23 9.54 9.28 -15.26
CA ILE A 23 8.76 10.52 -15.28
C ILE A 23 7.55 10.40 -16.21
N CYS A 24 7.74 9.84 -17.43
CA CYS A 24 6.64 9.67 -18.39
C CYS A 24 5.48 8.85 -17.79
N ILE A 25 5.79 7.70 -17.17
CA ILE A 25 4.78 6.83 -16.56
C ILE A 25 4.15 7.49 -15.32
N SER A 26 4.97 8.18 -14.51
CA SER A 26 4.47 8.90 -13.33
C SER A 26 3.47 10.00 -13.72
N VAL A 27 3.78 10.77 -14.76
CA VAL A 27 2.86 11.78 -15.28
C VAL A 27 1.57 11.14 -15.80
N LEU A 28 1.67 10.02 -16.53
CA LEU A 28 0.50 9.31 -17.04
C LEU A 28 -0.41 8.84 -15.91
N PHE A 29 0.13 8.22 -14.86
CA PHE A 29 -0.66 7.80 -13.70
C PHE A 29 -1.27 8.97 -12.94
N THR A 30 -0.55 10.09 -12.81
CA THR A 30 -1.06 11.31 -12.20
C THR A 30 -2.24 11.88 -13.00
N LEU A 31 -2.15 11.89 -14.34
CA LEU A 31 -3.25 12.35 -15.21
C LEU A 31 -4.49 11.42 -15.08
N ILE A 32 -4.30 10.11 -15.06
CA ILE A 32 -5.40 9.15 -14.86
C ILE A 32 -6.11 9.43 -13.53
N GLU A 33 -5.34 9.65 -12.46
CA GLU A 33 -5.92 9.96 -11.14
C GLU A 33 -6.63 11.30 -11.12
N PHE A 34 -6.07 12.32 -11.76
CA PHE A 34 -6.70 13.64 -11.88
C PHE A 34 -8.10 13.52 -12.55
N VAL A 35 -8.18 12.84 -13.69
CA VAL A 35 -9.45 12.58 -14.37
C VAL A 35 -10.41 11.79 -13.47
N GLY A 36 -9.89 10.77 -12.77
CA GLY A 36 -10.68 9.99 -11.81
C GLY A 36 -11.22 10.81 -10.64
N LEU A 37 -10.49 11.83 -10.16
CA LEU A 37 -10.96 12.73 -9.10
C LEU A 37 -11.99 13.73 -9.60
N VAL A 38 -11.82 14.27 -10.81
CA VAL A 38 -12.84 15.15 -11.43
C VAL A 38 -14.23 14.51 -11.49
N THR A 39 -14.29 13.19 -11.68
CA THR A 39 -15.58 12.47 -11.75
C THR A 39 -16.16 12.07 -10.37
N ARG A 40 -15.37 12.18 -9.28
CA ARG A 40 -15.76 11.67 -7.95
C ARG A 40 -15.98 12.76 -6.91
N VAL A 41 -15.46 13.95 -7.16
CA VAL A 41 -15.42 15.05 -6.20
C VAL A 41 -16.06 16.27 -6.83
N ASP A 42 -17.04 16.85 -6.12
CA ASP A 42 -17.80 18.01 -6.61
C ASP A 42 -17.23 19.30 -5.99
N THR A 43 -15.99 19.64 -6.38
CA THR A 43 -15.26 20.81 -5.87
C THR A 43 -14.54 21.55 -7.00
N SER A 44 -13.85 22.66 -6.68
CA SER A 44 -13.14 23.45 -7.67
C SER A 44 -12.00 22.66 -8.34
N LEU A 45 -11.72 22.91 -9.62
CA LEU A 45 -10.60 22.28 -10.34
C LEU A 45 -9.25 22.51 -9.66
N TYR A 46 -9.07 23.65 -8.98
CA TYR A 46 -7.87 23.94 -8.20
C TYR A 46 -7.70 22.95 -7.04
N ASN A 47 -8.75 22.71 -6.26
CA ASN A 47 -8.73 21.74 -5.16
C ASN A 47 -8.49 20.32 -5.66
N ILE A 48 -9.10 19.92 -6.79
CA ILE A 48 -8.87 18.62 -7.42
C ILE A 48 -7.40 18.47 -7.83
N PHE A 49 -6.81 19.51 -8.41
CA PHE A 49 -5.40 19.50 -8.77
C PHE A 49 -4.48 19.33 -7.54
N GLU A 50 -4.75 20.09 -6.48
CA GLU A 50 -4.00 19.98 -5.21
C GLU A 50 -4.15 18.59 -4.58
N MET A 51 -5.37 18.04 -4.53
CA MET A 51 -5.63 16.66 -4.09
C MET A 51 -4.86 15.62 -4.91
N THR A 52 -4.79 15.82 -6.23
CA THR A 52 -4.03 14.95 -7.13
C THR A 52 -2.54 14.98 -6.79
N LEU A 53 -1.97 16.16 -6.57
CA LEU A 53 -0.56 16.31 -6.18
C LEU A 53 -0.26 15.58 -4.87
N TYR A 54 -1.12 15.70 -3.86
CA TYR A 54 -0.96 14.96 -2.60
C TYR A 54 -1.06 13.44 -2.77
N LYS A 55 -1.86 12.94 -3.70
CA LYS A 55 -2.03 11.52 -3.95
C LYS A 55 -0.94 10.92 -4.84
N THR A 56 -0.31 11.74 -5.68
CA THR A 56 0.70 11.32 -6.66
C THR A 56 1.85 10.49 -6.07
N PRO A 57 2.51 10.86 -4.95
CA PRO A 57 3.61 10.06 -4.41
C PRO A 57 3.18 8.65 -4.00
N ASN A 58 1.95 8.49 -3.51
CA ASN A 58 1.41 7.18 -3.16
C ASN A 58 1.14 6.32 -4.39
N ILE A 59 0.63 6.91 -5.47
CA ILE A 59 0.40 6.21 -6.75
C ILE A 59 1.74 5.75 -7.33
N ILE A 60 2.73 6.64 -7.35
CA ILE A 60 4.09 6.33 -7.83
C ILE A 60 4.69 5.20 -7.00
N PHE A 61 4.62 5.26 -5.66
CA PHE A 61 5.14 4.22 -4.78
C PHE A 61 4.52 2.86 -5.08
N ASN A 62 3.19 2.78 -5.18
CA ASN A 62 2.49 1.51 -5.46
C ASN A 62 2.78 0.96 -6.86
N SER A 63 3.07 1.82 -7.83
CA SER A 63 3.38 1.45 -9.21
C SER A 63 4.89 1.23 -9.45
N MET A 64 5.75 1.48 -8.45
CA MET A 64 7.20 1.46 -8.60
C MET A 64 7.76 0.14 -9.14
N PRO A 65 7.31 -1.07 -8.72
CA PRO A 65 7.79 -2.32 -9.29
C PRO A 65 7.56 -2.41 -10.82
N MET A 66 6.42 -1.93 -11.29
CA MET A 66 6.10 -1.86 -12.73
C MET A 66 6.98 -0.82 -13.43
N ILE A 67 7.14 0.36 -12.85
CA ILE A 67 7.97 1.44 -13.41
C ILE A 67 9.42 0.95 -13.59
N ILE A 68 10.00 0.35 -12.56
CA ILE A 68 11.37 -0.16 -12.57
C ILE A 68 11.55 -1.27 -13.61
N LEU A 69 10.60 -2.18 -13.74
CA LEU A 69 10.63 -3.21 -14.79
C LEU A 69 10.70 -2.55 -16.18
N LEU A 70 9.83 -1.59 -16.47
CA LEU A 70 9.79 -0.91 -17.77
C LEU A 70 11.05 -0.08 -18.05
N VAL A 71 11.62 0.52 -17.02
CA VAL A 71 12.92 1.21 -17.11
C VAL A 71 14.03 0.24 -17.52
N PHE A 72 14.12 -0.95 -16.91
CA PHE A 72 15.13 -1.95 -17.27
C PHE A 72 14.89 -2.54 -18.66
N ILE A 73 13.64 -2.86 -19.01
CA ILE A 73 13.29 -3.31 -20.36
C ILE A 73 13.75 -2.31 -21.40
N TYR A 74 13.43 -1.01 -21.20
CA TYR A 74 13.85 0.05 -22.12
C TYR A 74 15.37 0.21 -22.18
N THR A 75 16.04 0.14 -21.02
CA THR A 75 17.51 0.27 -20.94
C THR A 75 18.19 -0.87 -21.71
N PHE A 76 17.84 -2.11 -21.42
CA PHE A 76 18.43 -3.28 -22.10
C PHE A 76 18.05 -3.32 -23.57
N TYR A 77 16.83 -2.97 -23.93
CA TYR A 77 16.43 -2.82 -25.31
C TYR A 77 17.33 -1.80 -26.07
N LYS A 78 17.55 -0.62 -25.45
CA LYS A 78 18.41 0.41 -26.04
C LYS A 78 19.87 -0.06 -26.19
N GLN A 79 20.41 -0.69 -25.16
CA GLN A 79 21.77 -1.25 -25.17
C GLN A 79 21.93 -2.34 -26.24
N ASN A 80 20.92 -3.17 -26.40
CA ASN A 80 20.90 -4.22 -27.42
C ASN A 80 20.78 -3.63 -28.83
N LYS A 81 19.87 -2.65 -29.03
CA LYS A 81 19.75 -1.94 -30.32
C LYS A 81 21.04 -1.27 -30.76
N ASN A 82 21.82 -0.76 -29.81
CA ASN A 82 23.13 -0.13 -30.07
C ASN A 82 24.25 -1.17 -30.16
N GLN A 83 23.95 -2.48 -30.06
CA GLN A 83 24.92 -3.60 -30.04
C GLN A 83 25.91 -3.55 -28.87
N GLU A 84 25.63 -2.76 -27.82
CA GLU A 84 26.51 -2.62 -26.65
C GLU A 84 26.63 -3.94 -25.85
N ILE A 85 25.52 -4.67 -25.70
CA ILE A 85 25.50 -5.99 -25.05
C ILE A 85 26.30 -6.99 -25.88
N THR A 86 26.09 -7.04 -27.20
CA THR A 86 26.82 -7.94 -28.09
C THR A 86 28.31 -7.67 -28.06
N ALA A 87 28.73 -6.41 -28.15
CA ALA A 87 30.14 -6.02 -28.07
C ALA A 87 30.77 -6.41 -26.72
N SER A 88 30.03 -6.28 -25.62
CA SER A 88 30.52 -6.69 -24.29
C SER A 88 30.67 -8.20 -24.18
N LEU A 89 29.71 -8.97 -24.72
CA LEU A 89 29.79 -10.43 -24.76
C LEU A 89 30.96 -10.91 -25.62
N SER A 90 31.16 -10.31 -26.80
CA SER A 90 32.31 -10.61 -27.68
C SER A 90 33.66 -10.27 -27.07
N SER A 91 33.70 -9.34 -26.11
CA SER A 91 34.90 -9.01 -25.33
C SER A 91 35.15 -9.98 -24.15
N GLY A 92 34.37 -11.08 -24.04
CA GLY A 92 34.50 -12.08 -23.00
C GLY A 92 33.84 -11.73 -21.67
N ILE A 93 33.01 -10.69 -21.61
CA ILE A 93 32.22 -10.33 -20.41
C ILE A 93 30.94 -11.16 -20.42
N SER A 94 30.67 -11.88 -19.33
CA SER A 94 29.49 -12.73 -19.22
C SER A 94 28.20 -11.90 -18.99
N MET A 95 27.04 -12.45 -19.38
CA MET A 95 25.74 -11.78 -19.19
C MET A 95 25.46 -11.40 -17.73
N PRO A 96 25.68 -12.27 -16.73
CA PRO A 96 25.52 -11.88 -15.33
C PRO A 96 26.39 -10.68 -14.93
N GLN A 97 27.62 -10.58 -15.46
CA GLN A 97 28.52 -9.44 -15.19
C GLN A 97 27.95 -8.14 -15.76
N ILE A 98 27.35 -8.17 -16.96
CA ILE A 98 26.69 -6.99 -17.56
C ILE A 98 25.51 -6.51 -16.69
N LEU A 99 24.82 -7.42 -16.00
CA LEU A 99 23.67 -7.09 -15.15
C LEU A 99 24.06 -6.52 -13.78
N ILE A 100 25.30 -6.69 -13.29
CA ILE A 100 25.72 -6.23 -11.96
C ILE A 100 25.39 -4.76 -11.69
N PRO A 101 25.68 -3.79 -12.58
CA PRO A 101 25.33 -2.37 -12.36
C PRO A 101 23.82 -2.17 -12.17
N SER A 102 23.01 -2.90 -12.94
CA SER A 102 21.54 -2.86 -12.85
C SER A 102 21.02 -3.45 -11.54
N ILE A 103 21.61 -4.57 -11.09
CA ILE A 103 21.26 -5.24 -9.83
C ILE A 103 21.57 -4.32 -8.64
N ILE A 104 22.77 -3.72 -8.61
CA ILE A 104 23.15 -2.80 -7.53
C ILE A 104 22.25 -1.57 -7.54
N PHE A 105 21.99 -0.99 -8.70
CA PHE A 105 21.07 0.15 -8.83
C PHE A 105 19.69 -0.23 -8.30
N ALA A 106 19.12 -1.36 -8.72
CA ALA A 106 17.80 -1.82 -8.31
C ALA A 106 17.73 -2.03 -6.78
N PHE A 107 18.73 -2.66 -6.20
CA PHE A 107 18.78 -2.92 -4.76
C PHE A 107 18.85 -1.61 -3.95
N VAL A 108 19.79 -0.72 -4.28
CA VAL A 108 19.94 0.58 -3.61
C VAL A 108 18.69 1.44 -3.80
N PHE A 109 18.13 1.46 -5.01
CA PHE A 109 16.93 2.22 -5.30
C PHE A 109 15.70 1.64 -4.57
N GLY A 110 15.64 0.33 -4.37
CA GLY A 110 14.62 -0.33 -3.55
C GLY A 110 14.70 0.11 -2.09
N ILE A 111 15.90 0.22 -1.52
CA ILE A 111 16.10 0.76 -0.17
C ILE A 111 15.62 2.21 -0.11
N ILE A 112 16.01 3.06 -1.06
CA ILE A 112 15.57 4.47 -1.13
C ILE A 112 14.04 4.55 -1.24
N THR A 113 13.43 3.70 -2.04
CA THR A 113 11.96 3.65 -2.21
C THR A 113 11.26 3.32 -0.89
N THR A 114 11.78 2.36 -0.12
CA THR A 114 11.19 1.95 1.16
C THR A 114 11.45 2.98 2.26
N THR A 115 12.66 3.53 2.34
CA THR A 115 13.07 4.38 3.47
C THR A 115 12.72 5.86 3.28
N ILE A 116 12.62 6.34 2.04
CA ILE A 116 12.37 7.75 1.71
C ILE A 116 11.03 7.93 1.00
N LEU A 117 10.81 7.26 -0.13
CA LEU A 117 9.61 7.49 -0.94
C LEU A 117 8.34 7.03 -0.22
N GLN A 118 8.36 5.88 0.47
CA GLN A 118 7.20 5.37 1.21
C GLN A 118 6.76 6.33 2.35
N PRO A 119 7.63 6.84 3.24
CA PRO A 119 7.23 7.83 4.22
C PRO A 119 6.67 9.12 3.61
N ILE A 120 7.24 9.61 2.50
CA ILE A 120 6.72 10.77 1.78
C ILE A 120 5.33 10.46 1.23
N ALA A 121 5.15 9.32 0.57
CA ALA A 121 3.87 8.86 0.04
C ALA A 121 2.79 8.76 1.13
N VAL A 122 3.14 8.25 2.31
CA VAL A 122 2.24 8.18 3.46
C VAL A 122 1.86 9.57 3.96
N GLN A 123 2.82 10.48 4.10
CA GLN A 123 2.55 11.82 4.62
C GLN A 123 1.68 12.64 3.66
N THR A 124 1.99 12.60 2.37
CA THR A 124 1.18 13.29 1.35
C THR A 124 -0.22 12.69 1.25
N ASN A 125 -0.35 11.36 1.34
CA ASN A 125 -1.65 10.70 1.30
C ASN A 125 -2.53 11.07 2.53
N LYS A 126 -1.96 11.41 3.69
CA LYS A 126 -2.72 11.94 4.84
C LYS A 126 -3.32 13.32 4.53
N ASN A 127 -2.57 14.18 3.83
CA ASN A 127 -3.06 15.49 3.41
C ASN A 127 -4.19 15.35 2.38
N PHE A 128 -4.04 14.39 1.44
CA PHE A 128 -5.12 14.04 0.51
C PHE A 128 -6.40 13.64 1.25
N ASP A 129 -6.31 12.74 2.26
CA ASP A 129 -7.47 12.32 3.03
C ASP A 129 -8.11 13.46 3.81
N TYR A 130 -7.29 14.36 4.37
CA TYR A 130 -7.81 15.53 5.06
C TYR A 130 -8.65 16.42 4.13
N MET A 131 -8.16 16.69 2.91
CA MET A 131 -8.92 17.44 1.91
C MET A 131 -10.17 16.70 1.44
N TRP A 132 -10.05 15.38 1.24
CA TRP A 132 -11.17 14.52 0.86
C TRP A 132 -12.28 14.50 1.93
N ASP A 133 -11.90 14.45 3.21
CA ASP A 133 -12.85 14.47 4.32
C ASP A 133 -13.51 15.87 4.50
N LEU A 134 -12.82 16.95 4.15
CA LEU A 134 -13.39 18.30 4.13
C LEU A 134 -14.43 18.47 3.04
N ASP A 135 -14.22 17.91 1.86
CA ASP A 135 -15.15 17.98 0.73
C ASP A 135 -16.42 17.18 1.01
N LYS A 136 -16.27 16.02 1.67
CA LYS A 136 -17.37 15.17 2.13
C LYS A 136 -17.97 15.60 3.46
N LYS A 137 -18.18 16.87 3.68
CA LYS A 137 -18.67 17.51 4.94
C LYS A 137 -19.94 16.90 5.59
N ASN A 138 -20.53 15.85 5.03
CA ASN A 138 -21.73 15.18 5.53
C ASN A 138 -21.50 13.90 6.34
N GLU A 139 -20.26 13.44 6.55
CA GLU A 139 -20.02 12.28 7.43
C GLU A 139 -19.88 12.75 8.89
N GLN A 140 -20.95 12.61 9.66
CA GLN A 140 -21.13 13.04 11.06
C GLN A 140 -20.32 12.22 12.08
N THR A 141 -19.37 11.38 11.64
CA THR A 141 -18.69 10.42 12.52
C THR A 141 -17.17 10.50 12.43
N THR A 142 -16.51 10.73 13.57
CA THR A 142 -15.04 10.75 13.68
C THR A 142 -14.53 9.52 14.43
N LEU A 143 -13.51 8.85 13.88
CA LEU A 143 -12.93 7.63 14.40
C LEU A 143 -11.45 7.81 14.75
N LYS A 144 -11.02 7.35 15.94
CA LYS A 144 -9.61 7.31 16.33
C LYS A 144 -9.26 6.00 17.01
N LEU A 145 -8.18 5.36 16.57
CA LEU A 145 -7.56 4.24 17.28
C LEU A 145 -6.51 4.82 18.24
N SER A 146 -6.67 4.57 19.54
CA SER A 146 -5.77 5.07 20.59
C SER A 146 -5.14 3.91 21.36
N LYS A 147 -4.18 4.22 22.25
CA LYS A 147 -3.59 3.26 23.20
C LYS A 147 -4.66 2.58 24.12
N THR A 148 -5.79 3.24 24.31
CA THR A 148 -6.90 2.80 25.18
C THR A 148 -8.02 2.10 24.42
N GLY A 149 -7.87 1.81 23.12
CA GLY A 149 -8.85 1.14 22.29
C GLY A 149 -9.41 1.98 21.15
N LEU A 150 -10.53 1.52 20.60
CA LEU A 150 -11.25 2.19 19.53
C LEU A 150 -12.16 3.27 20.11
N TRP A 151 -12.01 4.49 19.61
CA TRP A 151 -12.87 5.63 19.98
C TRP A 151 -13.69 6.05 18.76
N LEU A 152 -15.00 6.06 18.93
CA LEU A 152 -15.98 6.51 17.94
C LEU A 152 -16.69 7.74 18.50
N LYS A 153 -16.71 8.83 17.75
CA LYS A 153 -17.51 10.00 18.09
C LYS A 153 -18.60 10.17 17.04
N GLU A 154 -19.84 10.22 17.47
CA GLU A 154 -21.04 10.43 16.66
C GLU A 154 -21.73 11.73 17.08
N LYS A 155 -22.16 12.54 16.10
CA LYS A 155 -23.03 13.67 16.35
C LYS A 155 -24.47 13.22 16.15
N LEU A 156 -25.28 13.35 17.17
CA LEU A 156 -26.71 13.05 17.16
C LEU A 156 -27.53 14.34 16.90
N PRO A 157 -28.79 14.22 16.50
CA PRO A 157 -29.70 15.37 16.44
C PRO A 157 -29.78 16.12 17.80
N ASN A 158 -30.21 17.39 17.77
CA ASN A 158 -30.40 18.21 18.96
C ASN A 158 -29.13 18.47 19.80
N LYS A 159 -27.95 18.59 19.15
CA LYS A 159 -26.66 18.87 19.79
C LYS A 159 -26.20 17.81 20.81
N TYR A 160 -26.71 16.60 20.72
CA TYR A 160 -26.17 15.47 21.47
C TYR A 160 -24.92 14.90 20.78
N HIS A 161 -23.96 14.52 21.61
CA HIS A 161 -22.75 13.83 21.18
C HIS A 161 -22.71 12.45 21.84
N ARG A 162 -22.40 11.42 21.08
CA ARG A 162 -22.14 10.07 21.58
C ARG A 162 -20.68 9.74 21.37
N ILE A 163 -20.00 9.33 22.43
CA ILE A 163 -18.65 8.78 22.39
C ILE A 163 -18.74 7.31 22.75
N ILE A 164 -18.23 6.44 21.90
CA ILE A 164 -18.15 5.00 22.11
C ILE A 164 -16.68 4.64 22.23
N ASN A 165 -16.30 4.04 23.35
CA ASN A 165 -14.98 3.44 23.54
C ASN A 165 -15.12 1.92 23.59
N ALA A 166 -14.32 1.20 22.82
CA ALA A 166 -14.26 -0.26 22.84
C ALA A 166 -12.82 -0.72 23.03
N LYS A 167 -12.58 -1.57 24.03
CA LYS A 167 -11.22 -2.06 24.30
C LYS A 167 -10.74 -3.12 23.32
N LYS A 168 -11.66 -3.94 22.78
CA LYS A 168 -11.34 -5.00 21.81
C LYS A 168 -12.33 -4.98 20.65
N ILE A 169 -11.87 -5.35 19.46
CA ILE A 169 -12.70 -5.52 18.27
C ILE A 169 -12.30 -6.79 17.53
N ASN A 170 -13.29 -7.57 17.12
CA ASN A 170 -13.11 -8.67 16.21
C ASN A 170 -13.24 -8.15 14.77
N LYS A 171 -12.14 -8.18 14.00
CA LYS A 171 -12.10 -7.65 12.63
C LYS A 171 -12.99 -8.43 11.63
N ASN A 172 -13.25 -9.71 11.89
CA ASN A 172 -14.02 -10.55 10.98
C ASN A 172 -15.53 -10.38 11.17
N THR A 173 -15.98 -10.25 12.41
CA THR A 173 -17.40 -10.09 12.76
C THR A 173 -17.80 -8.65 13.05
N PHE A 174 -16.82 -7.73 13.18
CA PHE A 174 -17.00 -6.36 13.66
C PHE A 174 -17.69 -6.25 15.02
N GLU A 175 -17.56 -7.30 15.84
CA GLU A 175 -18.00 -7.27 17.23
C GLU A 175 -17.01 -6.48 18.09
N LEU A 176 -17.55 -5.54 18.84
CA LEU A 176 -16.80 -4.73 19.80
C LEU A 176 -16.99 -5.31 21.20
N SER A 177 -15.92 -5.44 21.98
CA SER A 177 -15.97 -5.97 23.34
C SER A 177 -15.47 -4.97 24.37
N LYS A 178 -16.03 -5.03 25.58
CA LYS A 178 -15.80 -4.08 26.68
C LYS A 178 -16.06 -2.65 26.23
N VAL A 179 -17.31 -2.40 25.85
CA VAL A 179 -17.75 -1.15 25.26
C VAL A 179 -18.27 -0.21 26.34
N GLN A 180 -17.86 1.05 26.28
CA GLN A 180 -18.41 2.13 27.07
C GLN A 180 -18.99 3.19 26.12
N ILE A 181 -20.24 3.55 26.32
CA ILE A 181 -20.94 4.59 25.57
C ILE A 181 -21.18 5.75 26.51
N ILE A 182 -20.81 6.94 26.09
CA ILE A 182 -21.05 8.20 26.80
C ILE A 182 -21.84 9.11 25.87
N GLU A 183 -23.06 9.45 26.25
CA GLU A 183 -23.87 10.45 25.54
C GLU A 183 -23.96 11.71 26.38
N PHE A 184 -23.72 12.87 25.78
CA PHE A 184 -23.80 14.16 26.46
C PHE A 184 -24.34 15.23 25.53
N ASN A 185 -24.97 16.24 26.15
CA ASN A 185 -25.46 17.43 25.47
C ASN A 185 -24.63 18.62 25.95
N GLU A 186 -24.11 19.42 25.02
CA GLU A 186 -23.28 20.58 25.34
C GLU A 186 -24.03 21.66 26.12
N GLU A 187 -25.37 21.75 25.97
CA GLU A 187 -26.19 22.79 26.60
C GLU A 187 -26.85 22.35 27.94
N LYS A 188 -27.10 21.06 28.13
CA LYS A 188 -27.95 20.57 29.23
C LYS A 188 -27.23 19.77 30.33
N ASN A 189 -25.92 19.63 30.26
CA ASN A 189 -25.11 18.85 31.23
C ASN A 189 -25.62 17.42 31.53
N ASN A 190 -26.53 16.88 30.70
CA ASN A 190 -27.03 15.53 30.87
C ASN A 190 -26.04 14.54 30.27
N ILE A 191 -25.45 13.72 31.14
CA ILE A 191 -24.48 12.67 30.75
C ILE A 191 -25.16 11.32 30.96
N LYS A 192 -25.23 10.53 29.88
CA LYS A 192 -25.67 9.12 29.93
C LYS A 192 -24.46 8.23 29.74
N VAL A 193 -24.28 7.24 30.63
CA VAL A 193 -23.14 6.30 30.58
C VAL A 193 -23.68 4.88 30.55
N ILE A 194 -23.36 4.14 29.49
CA ILE A 194 -23.75 2.75 29.30
C ILE A 194 -22.47 1.91 29.11
N ASN A 195 -22.30 0.87 29.92
CA ASN A 195 -21.25 -0.12 29.71
C ASN A 195 -21.87 -1.41 29.18
N SER A 196 -21.18 -2.09 28.26
CA SER A 196 -21.63 -3.37 27.69
C SER A 196 -20.45 -4.31 27.45
N ASP A 197 -20.68 -5.61 27.63
CA ASP A 197 -19.66 -6.63 27.37
C ASP A 197 -19.38 -6.75 25.88
N LYS A 198 -20.44 -6.69 25.04
CA LYS A 198 -20.35 -6.83 23.59
C LYS A 198 -21.29 -5.85 22.89
N MET A 199 -20.85 -5.32 21.78
CA MET A 199 -21.63 -4.49 20.89
C MET A 199 -21.49 -4.99 19.46
N ILE A 200 -22.60 -5.11 18.75
CA ILE A 200 -22.67 -5.49 17.34
C ILE A 200 -23.36 -4.36 16.58
N ILE A 201 -22.84 -4.01 15.42
CA ILE A 201 -23.45 -3.02 14.53
C ILE A 201 -24.22 -3.77 13.45
N LEU A 202 -25.52 -3.52 13.35
CA LEU A 202 -26.41 -4.13 12.35
C LEU A 202 -27.24 -3.05 11.65
N GLY A 203 -26.86 -2.71 10.41
CA GLY A 203 -27.49 -1.56 9.71
C GLY A 203 -27.29 -0.26 10.49
N ASP A 204 -28.37 0.39 10.85
CA ASP A 204 -28.42 1.65 11.60
C ASP A 204 -28.65 1.44 13.10
N GLU A 205 -28.32 0.25 13.63
CA GLU A 205 -28.56 -0.11 15.03
C GLU A 205 -27.28 -0.64 15.71
N LEU A 206 -27.08 -0.21 16.94
CA LEU A 206 -26.08 -0.76 17.87
C LEU A 206 -26.81 -1.73 18.80
N ILE A 207 -26.46 -3.01 18.72
CA ILE A 207 -26.99 -4.05 19.58
C ILE A 207 -25.97 -4.31 20.69
N LEU A 208 -26.31 -3.91 21.91
CA LEU A 208 -25.50 -4.05 23.10
C LEU A 208 -25.96 -5.29 23.88
N LYS A 209 -25.04 -6.21 24.21
CA LYS A 209 -25.33 -7.37 25.05
C LYS A 209 -24.77 -7.17 26.44
N ASN A 210 -25.56 -7.55 27.46
CA ASN A 210 -25.25 -7.33 28.87
C ASN A 210 -24.93 -5.85 29.15
N ALA A 211 -25.85 -4.97 28.80
CA ALA A 211 -25.68 -3.54 28.97
C ALA A 211 -26.09 -3.10 30.39
N ILE A 212 -25.30 -2.23 30.99
CA ILE A 212 -25.61 -1.60 32.28
C ILE A 212 -25.64 -0.10 32.07
N ASP A 213 -26.80 0.50 32.30
CA ASP A 213 -27.02 1.96 32.25
C ASP A 213 -26.77 2.55 33.65
N TYR A 214 -25.79 3.44 33.75
CA TYR A 214 -25.41 4.12 34.99
C TYR A 214 -25.99 5.53 35.09
N THR A 215 -26.88 5.91 34.21
CA THR A 215 -27.47 7.26 34.16
C THR A 215 -28.34 7.53 35.38
N GLU A 216 -29.05 6.51 35.87
CA GLU A 216 -29.93 6.60 37.03
C GLU A 216 -29.43 5.70 38.18
N LYS A 217 -29.77 6.03 39.42
CA LYS A 217 -29.50 5.19 40.60
C LYS A 217 -30.83 4.65 41.13
N PRO A 218 -31.02 3.32 41.22
CA PRO A 218 -30.05 2.24 40.94
C PRO A 218 -29.83 2.01 39.45
N SER A 219 -28.63 1.51 39.04
CA SER A 219 -28.27 1.20 37.66
C SER A 219 -29.20 0.11 37.08
N ILE A 220 -29.63 0.31 35.84
CA ILE A 220 -30.53 -0.60 35.13
C ILE A 220 -29.71 -1.57 34.27
N LYS A 221 -29.99 -2.87 34.40
CA LYS A 221 -29.36 -3.92 33.59
C LYS A 221 -30.29 -4.36 32.45
N TYR A 222 -29.72 -4.46 31.24
CA TYR A 222 -30.40 -4.96 30.05
C TYR A 222 -29.64 -6.17 29.49
N GLU A 223 -30.32 -7.27 29.22
CA GLU A 223 -29.69 -8.39 28.47
C GLU A 223 -29.33 -7.97 27.05
N THR A 224 -30.22 -7.21 26.42
CA THR A 224 -30.01 -6.62 25.08
C THR A 224 -30.61 -5.23 25.05
N LEU A 225 -29.79 -4.25 24.63
CA LEU A 225 -30.19 -2.87 24.45
C LEU A 225 -29.90 -2.47 23.00
N ILE A 226 -30.91 -1.97 22.29
CA ILE A 226 -30.78 -1.53 20.91
C ILE A 226 -30.80 0.01 20.85
N ILE A 227 -29.81 0.60 20.21
CA ILE A 227 -29.65 2.05 20.09
C ILE A 227 -29.48 2.40 18.63
N LYS A 228 -30.23 3.38 18.10
CA LYS A 228 -30.07 3.90 16.75
C LYS A 228 -28.75 4.64 16.59
N THR A 229 -28.08 4.46 15.43
CA THR A 229 -26.78 5.04 15.12
C THR A 229 -26.67 5.39 13.64
N SER A 230 -25.82 6.38 13.33
CA SER A 230 -25.36 6.65 11.96
C SER A 230 -24.03 5.94 11.67
N ILE A 231 -23.50 5.15 12.62
CA ILE A 231 -22.24 4.44 12.46
C ILE A 231 -22.48 3.17 11.64
N ASN A 232 -21.94 3.14 10.42
CA ASN A 232 -21.99 1.98 9.55
C ASN A 232 -20.73 1.10 9.75
N LYS A 233 -20.85 -0.21 9.51
CA LYS A 233 -19.71 -1.16 9.46
C LYS A 233 -18.58 -0.68 8.56
N ASP A 234 -18.91 -0.01 7.45
CA ASP A 234 -17.92 0.55 6.52
C ASP A 234 -17.06 1.65 7.13
N ILE A 235 -17.61 2.43 8.07
CA ILE A 235 -16.86 3.46 8.79
C ILE A 235 -15.80 2.80 9.69
N ILE A 236 -16.17 1.75 10.41
CA ILE A 236 -15.23 0.97 11.22
C ILE A 236 -14.18 0.27 10.34
N ARG A 237 -14.62 -0.34 9.24
CA ARG A 237 -13.73 -0.99 8.26
C ARG A 237 -12.67 -0.03 7.72
N ARG A 238 -13.02 1.24 7.44
CA ARG A 238 -12.07 2.28 6.99
C ARG A 238 -10.98 2.59 8.00
N VAL A 239 -11.22 2.48 9.30
CA VAL A 239 -10.20 2.71 10.35
C VAL A 239 -9.17 1.60 10.40
N PHE A 240 -9.60 0.37 10.17
CA PHE A 240 -8.70 -0.78 10.11
C PHE A 240 -7.98 -0.92 8.78
N THR A 241 -8.53 -0.35 7.70
CA THR A 241 -7.87 -0.32 6.37
C THR A 241 -6.77 0.75 6.27
N LYS A 242 -6.61 1.60 7.29
CA LYS A 242 -5.66 2.73 7.27
C LYS A 242 -4.21 2.37 7.66
N ILE A 243 -3.83 1.11 7.70
CA ILE A 243 -2.43 0.70 7.96
C ILE A 243 -1.50 1.16 6.81
N ASP A 244 -2.02 1.33 5.60
CA ASP A 244 -1.30 1.96 4.48
C ASP A 244 -0.85 3.41 4.75
N LYS A 245 -1.30 4.01 5.87
CA LYS A 245 -0.99 5.38 6.31
C LYS A 245 0.08 5.45 7.41
N ILE A 246 0.76 4.34 7.67
CA ILE A 246 1.84 4.27 8.65
C ILE A 246 3.16 4.22 7.90
N SER A 247 4.07 5.16 8.22
CA SER A 247 5.38 5.17 7.59
C SER A 247 6.20 3.95 8.02
N PHE A 248 7.12 3.51 7.14
CA PHE A 248 8.04 2.41 7.40
C PHE A 248 8.69 2.50 8.78
N TRP A 249 9.15 3.69 9.16
CA TRP A 249 9.83 3.93 10.43
C TRP A 249 8.92 3.77 11.66
N GLN A 250 7.62 4.00 11.51
CA GLN A 250 6.64 3.93 12.60
C GLN A 250 5.99 2.54 12.71
N LEU A 251 6.16 1.67 11.70
CA LEU A 251 5.47 0.37 11.64
C LEU A 251 5.83 -0.55 12.81
N ASN A 252 7.10 -0.61 13.22
CA ASN A 252 7.53 -1.45 14.34
C ASN A 252 6.85 -1.03 15.66
N GLU A 253 6.81 0.26 15.93
CA GLU A 253 6.15 0.78 17.13
C GLU A 253 4.64 0.53 17.08
N TYR A 254 4.03 0.72 15.92
CA TYR A 254 2.61 0.45 15.70
C TYR A 254 2.26 -1.02 15.94
N ILE A 255 3.04 -1.96 15.40
CA ILE A 255 2.87 -3.41 15.62
C ILE A 255 2.97 -3.75 17.11
N LYS A 256 3.95 -3.17 17.84
CA LYS A 256 4.09 -3.35 19.29
C LYS A 256 2.85 -2.87 20.04
N ARG A 257 2.32 -1.71 19.68
CA ARG A 257 1.10 -1.15 20.31
C ARG A 257 -0.13 -2.03 20.05
N LEU A 258 -0.30 -2.57 18.84
CA LEU A 258 -1.39 -3.50 18.51
C LEU A 258 -1.31 -4.77 19.37
N LYS A 259 -0.11 -5.35 19.49
CA LYS A 259 0.11 -6.55 20.31
C LYS A 259 -0.16 -6.30 21.80
N GLN A 260 0.27 -5.16 22.33
CA GLN A 260 0.02 -4.78 23.73
C GLN A 260 -1.46 -4.57 24.03
N SER A 261 -2.23 -4.14 23.03
CA SER A 261 -3.69 -3.96 23.13
C SER A 261 -4.48 -5.22 22.78
N GLU A 262 -3.82 -6.38 22.65
CA GLU A 262 -4.42 -7.65 22.20
C GLU A 262 -5.17 -7.55 20.86
N LEU A 263 -4.80 -6.58 20.02
CA LEU A 263 -5.36 -6.39 18.68
C LEU A 263 -4.57 -7.20 17.67
N ASN A 264 -5.26 -7.62 16.59
CA ASN A 264 -4.61 -8.34 15.50
C ASN A 264 -3.59 -7.46 14.78
N ALA A 265 -2.31 -7.84 14.85
CA ALA A 265 -1.19 -7.14 14.23
C ALA A 265 -0.78 -7.72 12.86
N ASN A 266 -1.47 -8.73 12.33
CA ASN A 266 -1.06 -9.50 11.13
C ASN A 266 -0.85 -8.61 9.92
N GLU A 267 -1.73 -7.65 9.68
CA GLU A 267 -1.63 -6.73 8.56
C GLU A 267 -0.40 -5.82 8.68
N GLY A 268 -0.11 -5.30 9.88
CA GLY A 268 1.10 -4.51 10.13
C GLY A 268 2.38 -5.32 9.92
N ILE A 269 2.42 -6.57 10.40
CA ILE A 269 3.53 -7.50 10.22
C ILE A 269 3.74 -7.79 8.73
N PHE A 270 2.67 -8.03 7.97
CA PHE A 270 2.74 -8.22 6.53
C PHE A 270 3.35 -7.00 5.83
N ILE A 271 2.79 -5.79 6.06
CA ILE A 271 3.26 -4.58 5.40
C ILE A 271 4.74 -4.32 5.70
N LEU A 272 5.17 -4.51 6.95
CA LEU A 272 6.57 -4.36 7.32
C LEU A 272 7.48 -5.31 6.52
N ASN A 273 7.14 -6.60 6.47
CA ASN A 273 7.92 -7.60 5.74
C ASN A 273 7.87 -7.39 4.22
N PHE A 274 6.72 -6.97 3.69
CA PHE A 274 6.58 -6.60 2.28
C PHE A 274 7.47 -5.40 1.93
N LEU A 275 7.50 -4.35 2.74
CA LEU A 275 8.36 -3.18 2.52
C LEU A 275 9.85 -3.54 2.57
N ILE A 276 10.26 -4.42 3.49
CA ILE A 276 11.64 -4.93 3.57
C ILE A 276 11.99 -5.76 2.32
N SER A 277 11.02 -6.44 1.71
CA SER A 277 11.24 -7.26 0.52
C SER A 277 11.32 -6.47 -0.80
N ILE A 278 10.91 -5.18 -0.84
CA ILE A 278 10.91 -4.34 -2.06
C ILE A 278 12.27 -4.30 -2.78
N PRO A 279 13.43 -4.14 -2.10
CA PRO A 279 14.72 -4.17 -2.79
C PRO A 279 14.95 -5.46 -3.57
N ILE A 280 14.50 -6.61 -3.04
CA ILE A 280 14.61 -7.91 -3.71
C ILE A 280 13.62 -8.00 -4.88
N ILE A 281 12.40 -7.47 -4.75
CA ILE A 281 11.46 -7.35 -5.86
C ILE A 281 12.10 -6.56 -7.02
N PHE A 282 12.77 -5.45 -6.73
CA PHE A 282 13.41 -4.65 -7.78
C PHE A 282 14.58 -5.39 -8.44
N VAL A 283 15.37 -6.13 -7.68
CA VAL A 283 16.41 -7.03 -8.25
C VAL A 283 15.78 -8.11 -9.14
N ALA A 284 14.67 -8.71 -8.72
CA ALA A 284 13.96 -9.69 -9.54
C ALA A 284 13.48 -9.09 -10.87
N THR A 285 13.04 -7.82 -10.88
CA THR A 285 12.65 -7.15 -12.13
C THR A 285 13.81 -6.98 -13.11
N VAL A 286 15.07 -6.86 -12.65
CA VAL A 286 16.25 -6.81 -13.53
C VAL A 286 16.41 -8.14 -14.29
N PHE A 287 16.30 -9.27 -13.60
CA PHE A 287 16.39 -10.58 -14.24
C PHE A 287 15.26 -10.82 -15.23
N ILE A 288 14.03 -10.46 -14.86
CA ILE A 288 12.86 -10.58 -15.74
C ILE A 288 13.03 -9.67 -16.97
N ALA A 289 13.45 -8.42 -16.79
CA ALA A 289 13.67 -7.48 -17.88
C ALA A 289 14.77 -7.95 -18.83
N SER A 290 15.86 -8.54 -18.31
CA SER A 290 16.95 -9.06 -19.12
C SER A 290 16.50 -10.18 -20.05
N PHE A 291 15.61 -11.05 -19.61
CA PHE A 291 15.05 -12.11 -20.43
C PHE A 291 14.35 -11.57 -21.68
N PHE A 292 13.57 -10.50 -21.54
CA PHE A 292 12.82 -9.91 -22.65
C PHE A 292 13.67 -9.10 -23.62
N SER A 293 14.71 -8.42 -23.12
CA SER A 293 15.33 -7.31 -23.85
C SER A 293 16.82 -7.47 -24.11
N ALA A 294 17.51 -8.37 -23.39
CA ALA A 294 18.96 -8.54 -23.53
C ALA A 294 19.37 -9.59 -24.56
N ARG A 295 18.42 -10.29 -25.18
CA ARG A 295 18.69 -11.22 -26.28
C ARG A 295 19.04 -10.49 -27.58
N PRO A 296 19.94 -11.00 -28.43
CA PRO A 296 20.19 -10.45 -29.75
C PRO A 296 18.87 -10.37 -30.54
N LEU A 297 18.41 -9.18 -30.80
CA LEU A 297 17.14 -8.96 -31.50
C LEU A 297 17.36 -8.92 -33.00
N SER A 298 16.75 -9.81 -33.76
CA SER A 298 16.50 -9.56 -35.15
C SER A 298 15.52 -8.38 -35.28
N ARG A 299 15.65 -7.56 -36.31
CA ARG A 299 14.87 -6.30 -36.51
C ARG A 299 13.33 -6.47 -36.41
N VAL A 300 12.82 -7.68 -36.56
CA VAL A 300 11.38 -8.02 -36.54
C VAL A 300 10.78 -8.08 -35.14
N HIS A 301 11.56 -8.25 -34.07
CA HIS A 301 11.04 -8.57 -32.73
C HIS A 301 10.87 -7.37 -31.78
N THR A 302 11.27 -6.17 -32.19
CA THR A 302 11.24 -4.96 -31.34
C THR A 302 9.86 -4.64 -30.75
N LYS A 303 8.82 -4.66 -31.58
CA LYS A 303 7.44 -4.35 -31.13
C LYS A 303 6.93 -5.42 -30.15
N LYS A 304 7.20 -6.70 -30.43
CA LYS A 304 6.81 -7.81 -29.55
C LYS A 304 7.45 -7.71 -28.16
N THR A 305 8.73 -7.35 -28.10
CA THR A 305 9.48 -7.17 -26.83
C THR A 305 8.88 -6.06 -25.97
N ILE A 306 8.55 -4.92 -26.55
CA ILE A 306 7.95 -3.80 -25.81
C ILE A 306 6.56 -4.19 -25.29
N ILE A 307 5.72 -4.78 -26.17
CA ILE A 307 4.36 -5.21 -25.79
C ILE A 307 4.41 -6.28 -24.71
N SER A 308 5.25 -7.30 -24.86
CA SER A 308 5.39 -8.36 -23.83
C SER A 308 5.90 -7.78 -22.51
N GLY A 309 6.83 -6.82 -22.55
CA GLY A 309 7.32 -6.13 -21.36
C GLY A 309 6.23 -5.35 -20.63
N VAL A 310 5.41 -4.61 -21.36
CA VAL A 310 4.26 -3.88 -20.77
C VAL A 310 3.26 -4.84 -20.15
N LEU A 311 2.89 -5.91 -20.86
CA LEU A 311 1.99 -6.94 -20.34
C LEU A 311 2.54 -7.61 -19.08
N THR A 312 3.84 -7.94 -19.06
CA THR A 312 4.51 -8.49 -17.88
C THR A 312 4.48 -7.50 -16.71
N GLY A 313 4.70 -6.19 -16.98
CA GLY A 313 4.60 -5.15 -15.95
C GLY A 313 3.22 -5.08 -15.31
N PHE A 314 2.15 -5.14 -16.10
CA PHE A 314 0.79 -5.21 -15.59
C PHE A 314 0.54 -6.51 -14.80
N ALA A 315 0.97 -7.65 -15.33
CA ALA A 315 0.82 -8.94 -14.65
C ALA A 315 1.52 -8.93 -13.27
N LEU A 316 2.74 -8.39 -13.18
CA LEU A 316 3.46 -8.23 -11.92
C LEU A 316 2.78 -7.26 -10.95
N TYR A 317 2.23 -6.15 -11.45
CA TYR A 317 1.47 -5.21 -10.64
C TYR A 317 0.26 -5.89 -10.00
N PHE A 318 -0.55 -6.62 -10.77
CA PHE A 318 -1.69 -7.38 -10.24
C PHE A 318 -1.25 -8.49 -9.30
N TYR A 319 -0.20 -9.23 -9.64
CA TYR A 319 0.38 -10.28 -8.81
C TYR A 319 0.75 -9.76 -7.42
N ILE A 320 1.53 -8.69 -7.33
CA ILE A 320 1.95 -8.10 -6.07
C ILE A 320 0.73 -7.63 -5.25
N ASN A 321 -0.24 -6.96 -5.88
CA ASN A 321 -1.42 -6.46 -5.18
C ASN A 321 -2.35 -7.57 -4.68
N SER A 322 -2.36 -8.76 -5.32
CA SER A 322 -3.13 -9.91 -4.85
C SER A 322 -2.72 -10.38 -3.46
N PHE A 323 -1.43 -10.30 -3.11
CA PHE A 323 -0.95 -10.69 -1.78
C PHE A 323 -1.44 -9.76 -0.66
N LYS A 324 -1.70 -8.49 -0.94
CA LYS A 324 -2.29 -7.57 0.04
C LYS A 324 -3.70 -8.03 0.48
N SER A 325 -4.46 -8.60 -0.43
CA SER A 325 -5.80 -9.12 -0.16
C SER A 325 -5.78 -10.46 0.60
N LEU A 326 -4.78 -11.30 0.35
CA LEU A 326 -4.65 -12.62 0.98
C LEU A 326 -4.46 -12.54 2.50
N VAL A 327 -3.75 -11.53 3.00
CA VAL A 327 -3.51 -11.36 4.45
C VAL A 327 -4.79 -11.20 5.26
N LEU A 328 -5.83 -10.63 4.65
CA LEU A 328 -7.11 -10.39 5.33
C LEU A 328 -7.96 -11.66 5.50
N VAL A 329 -7.69 -12.69 4.69
CA VAL A 329 -8.56 -13.88 4.56
C VAL A 329 -7.83 -15.16 4.96
N SER A 330 -6.49 -15.20 4.90
CA SER A 330 -5.72 -16.43 5.10
C SER A 330 -5.25 -16.61 6.55
N GLU A 331 -5.14 -17.87 6.98
CA GLU A 331 -4.51 -18.28 8.23
C GLU A 331 -2.97 -18.36 8.13
N ILE A 332 -2.42 -18.09 6.94
CA ILE A 332 -0.98 -18.17 6.66
C ILE A 332 -0.25 -17.05 7.40
N SER A 333 0.96 -17.35 7.88
CA SER A 333 1.81 -16.36 8.55
C SER A 333 2.00 -15.10 7.69
N PRO A 334 1.74 -13.89 8.23
CA PRO A 334 1.91 -12.64 7.52
C PRO A 334 3.34 -12.39 7.01
N ILE A 335 4.34 -12.96 7.69
CA ILE A 335 5.74 -12.89 7.27
C ILE A 335 5.92 -13.63 5.94
N ILE A 336 5.42 -14.86 5.84
CA ILE A 336 5.52 -15.66 4.62
C ILE A 336 4.84 -14.93 3.47
N ILE A 337 3.61 -14.45 3.67
CA ILE A 337 2.86 -13.73 2.63
C ILE A 337 3.65 -12.48 2.17
N GLY A 338 4.29 -11.75 3.09
CA GLY A 338 5.07 -10.55 2.78
C GLY A 338 6.31 -10.82 1.92
N TRP A 339 6.98 -11.96 2.11
CA TRP A 339 8.19 -12.35 1.36
C TRP A 339 7.88 -13.13 0.08
N THR A 340 6.72 -13.77 -0.02
CA THR A 340 6.36 -14.62 -1.17
C THR A 340 6.49 -13.91 -2.52
N PRO A 341 6.00 -12.66 -2.72
CA PRO A 341 6.15 -11.98 -4.01
C PRO A 341 7.61 -11.80 -4.42
N ALA A 342 8.46 -11.42 -3.47
CA ALA A 342 9.87 -11.18 -3.73
C ALA A 342 10.62 -12.47 -4.14
N LEU A 343 10.43 -13.53 -3.36
CA LEU A 343 11.11 -14.80 -3.58
C LEU A 343 10.64 -15.48 -4.86
N SER A 344 9.33 -15.53 -5.11
CA SER A 344 8.78 -16.14 -6.33
C SER A 344 9.20 -15.40 -7.60
N MET A 345 9.18 -14.05 -7.59
CA MET A 345 9.67 -13.24 -8.71
C MET A 345 11.18 -13.42 -8.93
N LEU A 346 11.96 -13.50 -7.85
CA LEU A 346 13.41 -13.72 -7.95
C LEU A 346 13.71 -15.09 -8.55
N LEU A 347 13.08 -16.15 -8.07
CA LEU A 347 13.21 -17.51 -8.61
C LEU A 347 12.80 -17.58 -10.08
N LEU A 348 11.68 -16.96 -10.44
CA LEU A 348 11.23 -16.88 -11.82
C LEU A 348 12.22 -16.11 -12.69
N GLY A 349 12.75 -15.00 -12.22
CA GLY A 349 13.73 -14.20 -12.94
C GLY A 349 15.04 -14.96 -13.18
N ILE A 350 15.56 -15.66 -12.17
CA ILE A 350 16.76 -16.51 -12.29
C ILE A 350 16.50 -17.68 -13.26
N PHE A 351 15.36 -18.34 -13.13
CA PHE A 351 14.98 -19.43 -14.05
C PHE A 351 14.92 -18.95 -15.52
N LEU A 352 14.33 -17.79 -15.77
CA LEU A 352 14.28 -17.19 -17.10
C LEU A 352 15.66 -16.84 -17.64
N LEU A 353 16.57 -16.31 -16.79
CA LEU A 353 17.94 -16.02 -17.18
C LEU A 353 18.67 -17.30 -17.58
N LEU A 354 18.65 -18.34 -16.74
CA LEU A 354 19.32 -19.63 -17.01
C LEU A 354 18.75 -20.34 -18.25
N SER A 355 17.45 -20.26 -18.49
CA SER A 355 16.82 -20.81 -19.68
C SER A 355 17.25 -20.08 -20.96
N SER A 356 17.65 -18.81 -20.85
CA SER A 356 18.13 -18.02 -21.99
C SER A 356 19.53 -18.43 -22.44
N ASP A 357 20.40 -18.83 -21.50
CA ASP A 357 21.77 -19.26 -21.84
C ASP A 357 21.80 -20.59 -22.57
N LYS A 358 20.84 -21.49 -22.29
CA LYS A 358 20.72 -22.81 -22.97
C LYS A 358 20.27 -22.75 -24.43
N VAL A 359 19.63 -21.68 -24.86
CA VAL A 359 19.14 -21.49 -26.24
C VAL A 359 20.24 -20.88 -27.13
N ASN A 360 21.30 -20.31 -26.55
CA ASN A 360 22.40 -19.68 -27.27
C ASN A 360 23.64 -20.59 -27.41
N ASN A 361 23.66 -21.77 -26.79
CA ASN A 361 24.61 -22.86 -27.01
C ASN A 361 23.96 -23.94 -27.88
#